data_03520eea12267872bfad4794f0b214e7
#
_entry.id   03520eea12267872bfad4794f0b214e7
#
_cell.length_a   1.000
_cell.length_b   1.000
_cell.length_c   1.000
_cell.angle_alpha   90.00
_cell.angle_beta   90.00
_cell.angle_gamma   90.00
#
_symmetry.space_group_name_H-M   'P 1'
#
loop_
_entity.id
_entity.type
_entity.pdbx_description
1 polymer ?
#
loop_
_entity_poly.entity_id
_entity_poly.type
_entity_poly.pdbx_seq_one_letter_code
_entity_poly.pdbx_strand_id
1 'polypeptide(L)'
;KKALEGAAARGAETGLVHLYDLDFKGCVSCFACKTPGGASYGRCPIEDGLRPLLEEVPRADALLLGSPVYLGSVTGEMQSFLERLIFPYLTYTDPPATLFPKKIRTGFIYTMGAGEEAARQRSMEANSPAHRFLLELVFGGARELWSYDTYQFEDYGKVYAPRFDPGKKARRRAEVFPEDCRRAFELGAGLVS
;
A
#
# COMPACT_ATOMS: atom_id res chain seq x y z
N LYS A 1 5.13 -4.59 -9.71
CA LYS A 1 5.77 -4.44 -11.03
C LYS A 1 4.72 -4.26 -12.13
N LYS A 2 3.73 -5.18 -12.30
CA LYS A 2 2.73 -5.09 -13.40
C LYS A 2 1.96 -3.77 -13.43
N ALA A 3 1.62 -3.21 -12.27
CA ALA A 3 0.97 -1.90 -12.22
C ALA A 3 1.91 -0.75 -12.68
N LEU A 4 3.20 -0.82 -12.35
CA LEU A 4 4.18 0.14 -12.86
C LEU A 4 4.37 0.03 -14.38
N GLU A 5 4.34 -1.20 -14.93
CA GLU A 5 4.33 -1.41 -16.39
C GLU A 5 3.09 -0.74 -17.02
N GLY A 6 1.92 -0.83 -16.37
CA GLY A 6 0.70 -0.16 -16.81
C GLY A 6 0.80 1.37 -16.79
N ALA A 7 1.37 1.94 -15.74
CA ALA A 7 1.62 3.37 -15.65
C ALA A 7 2.64 3.84 -16.72
N ALA A 8 3.75 3.11 -16.88
CA ALA A 8 4.76 3.40 -17.90
C ALA A 8 4.19 3.34 -19.32
N ALA A 9 3.28 2.41 -19.62
CA ALA A 9 2.59 2.32 -20.90
C ALA A 9 1.71 3.55 -21.22
N ARG A 10 1.40 4.37 -20.19
CA ARG A 10 0.72 5.68 -20.32
C ARG A 10 1.69 6.86 -20.29
N GLY A 11 2.99 6.61 -20.37
CA GLY A 11 4.03 7.64 -20.41
C GLY A 11 4.51 8.14 -19.05
N ALA A 12 4.12 7.49 -17.95
CA ALA A 12 4.63 7.86 -16.63
C ALA A 12 6.07 7.40 -16.42
N GLU A 13 6.88 8.23 -15.81
CA GLU A 13 8.11 7.81 -15.15
C GLU A 13 7.75 7.09 -13.85
N THR A 14 8.31 5.92 -13.59
CA THR A 14 7.94 5.09 -12.45
C THR A 14 9.15 4.74 -11.61
N GLY A 15 9.00 4.82 -10.28
CA GLY A 15 9.96 4.34 -9.29
C GLY A 15 9.37 3.21 -8.44
N LEU A 16 10.21 2.29 -7.99
CA LEU A 16 9.84 1.23 -7.05
C LEU A 16 10.75 1.30 -5.83
N VAL A 17 10.15 1.42 -4.66
CA VAL A 17 10.86 1.38 -3.38
C VAL A 17 10.39 0.17 -2.59
N HIS A 18 11.32 -0.66 -2.13
CA HIS A 18 11.06 -1.74 -1.20
C HIS A 18 11.28 -1.23 0.22
N LEU A 19 10.22 -1.16 1.02
CA LEU A 19 10.29 -0.60 2.38
C LEU A 19 11.24 -1.38 3.29
N TYR A 20 11.38 -2.69 3.08
CA TYR A 20 12.32 -3.55 3.82
C TYR A 20 13.80 -3.26 3.52
N ASP A 21 14.11 -2.50 2.47
CA ASP A 21 15.48 -2.06 2.18
C ASP A 21 15.84 -0.74 2.90
N LEU A 22 14.88 -0.14 3.62
CA LEU A 22 15.04 1.11 4.36
C LEU A 22 15.14 0.85 5.86
N ASP A 23 16.06 1.54 6.53
CA ASP A 23 16.11 1.56 8.01
C ASP A 23 15.25 2.71 8.53
N PHE A 24 14.08 2.39 9.08
CA PHE A 24 13.16 3.36 9.64
C PHE A 24 12.22 2.75 10.71
N LYS A 25 11.56 3.63 11.44
CA LYS A 25 10.54 3.26 12.44
C LYS A 25 9.22 3.94 12.12
N GLY A 26 8.13 3.44 12.71
CA GLY A 26 6.81 4.05 12.67
C GLY A 26 6.75 5.40 13.39
N CYS A 27 5.57 5.97 13.47
CA CYS A 27 5.34 7.25 14.15
C CYS A 27 5.59 7.12 15.66
N VAL A 28 6.40 8.03 16.20
CA VAL A 28 6.73 8.08 17.65
C VAL A 28 5.88 9.09 18.41
N SER A 29 4.82 9.63 17.82
CA SER A 29 3.90 10.58 18.46
C SER A 29 4.58 11.83 19.01
N CYS A 30 5.59 12.35 18.33
CA CYS A 30 6.28 13.59 18.72
C CYS A 30 5.46 14.86 18.47
N PHE A 31 4.41 14.78 17.66
CA PHE A 31 3.48 15.86 17.27
C PHE A 31 4.11 17.11 16.64
N ALA A 32 5.38 17.11 16.31
CA ALA A 32 6.02 18.26 15.66
C ALA A 32 5.38 18.60 14.30
N CYS A 33 4.84 17.59 13.59
CA CYS A 33 4.07 17.77 12.35
C CYS A 33 2.70 18.44 12.56
N LYS A 34 2.25 18.61 13.79
CA LYS A 34 0.97 19.24 14.16
C LYS A 34 1.10 20.64 14.74
N THR A 35 2.33 21.15 14.92
CA THR A 35 2.57 22.48 15.52
C THR A 35 2.53 23.55 14.43
N PRO A 36 1.46 24.38 14.34
CA PRO A 36 1.39 25.48 13.38
C PRO A 36 2.56 26.45 13.54
N GLY A 37 3.17 26.88 12.44
CA GLY A 37 4.36 27.73 12.45
C GLY A 37 5.66 27.02 12.81
N GLY A 38 5.62 25.76 13.22
CA GLY A 38 6.81 24.94 13.44
C GLY A 38 7.46 24.49 12.13
N ALA A 39 8.78 24.26 12.15
CA ALA A 39 9.56 23.88 10.98
C ALA A 39 9.08 22.60 10.28
N SER A 40 8.37 21.72 10.99
CA SER A 40 7.88 20.44 10.50
C SER A 40 6.35 20.37 10.34
N TYR A 41 5.65 21.51 10.39
CA TYR A 41 4.20 21.49 10.21
C TYR A 41 3.80 20.85 8.87
N GLY A 42 2.94 19.83 8.92
CA GLY A 42 2.55 19.04 7.74
C GLY A 42 3.63 18.07 7.24
N ARG A 43 4.75 17.86 7.95
CA ARG A 43 5.83 16.95 7.56
C ARG A 43 6.31 16.12 8.73
N CYS A 44 6.75 14.89 8.49
CA CYS A 44 7.41 14.10 9.52
C CYS A 44 8.84 14.63 9.76
N PRO A 45 9.22 14.95 11.01
CA PRO A 45 10.55 15.52 11.31
C PRO A 45 11.65 14.46 11.43
N ILE A 46 11.32 13.18 11.46
CA ILE A 46 12.27 12.11 11.76
C ILE A 46 13.26 11.94 10.61
N GLU A 47 14.54 12.05 10.94
CA GLU A 47 15.68 11.88 10.05
C GLU A 47 16.11 10.41 10.04
N ASP A 48 15.65 9.65 9.05
CA ASP A 48 15.98 8.24 8.85
C ASP A 48 15.85 7.84 7.37
N GLY A 49 16.00 6.55 7.06
CA GLY A 49 15.93 6.03 5.70
C GLY A 49 14.61 6.28 4.97
N LEU A 50 13.53 6.59 5.69
CA LEU A 50 12.23 6.86 5.07
C LEU A 50 12.09 8.32 4.61
N ARG A 51 12.85 9.24 5.18
CA ARG A 51 12.69 10.68 4.91
C ARG A 51 12.76 11.04 3.42
N PRO A 52 13.73 10.56 2.63
CA PRO A 52 13.79 10.90 1.21
C PRO A 52 12.52 10.50 0.45
N LEU A 53 11.96 9.32 0.76
CA LEU A 53 10.71 8.87 0.16
C LEU A 53 9.53 9.77 0.53
N LEU A 54 9.41 10.17 1.80
CA LEU A 54 8.35 11.09 2.24
C LEU A 54 8.46 12.48 1.59
N GLU A 55 9.66 12.93 1.25
CA GLU A 55 9.90 14.21 0.54
C GLU A 55 9.60 14.11 -0.97
N GLU A 56 9.68 12.90 -1.55
CA GLU A 56 9.33 12.64 -2.95
C GLU A 56 7.80 12.56 -3.17
N VAL A 57 7.03 12.03 -2.23
CA VAL A 57 5.59 11.83 -2.40
C VAL A 57 4.84 13.10 -2.82
N PRO A 58 5.09 14.31 -2.27
CA PRO A 58 4.42 15.54 -2.73
C PRO A 58 4.75 15.94 -4.18
N ARG A 59 5.82 15.42 -4.76
CA ARG A 59 6.22 15.68 -6.15
C ARG A 59 5.55 14.69 -7.12
N ALA A 60 5.23 13.48 -6.65
CA ALA A 60 4.59 12.45 -7.47
C ALA A 60 3.16 12.84 -7.89
N ASP A 61 2.74 12.40 -9.07
CA ASP A 61 1.37 12.61 -9.58
C ASP A 61 0.44 11.44 -9.27
N ALA A 62 1.01 10.29 -8.90
CA ALA A 62 0.29 9.13 -8.41
C ALA A 62 1.13 8.35 -7.39
N LEU A 63 0.46 7.63 -6.49
CA LEU A 63 1.09 6.78 -5.50
C LEU A 63 0.47 5.38 -5.56
N LEU A 64 1.31 4.36 -5.73
CA LEU A 64 0.89 2.97 -5.70
C LEU A 64 1.54 2.25 -4.52
N LEU A 65 0.71 1.74 -3.63
CA LEU A 65 1.11 0.94 -2.48
C LEU A 65 0.92 -0.54 -2.75
N GLY A 66 1.73 -1.38 -2.16
CA GLY A 66 1.60 -2.83 -2.27
C GLY A 66 2.08 -3.52 -1.01
N SER A 67 1.25 -4.40 -0.45
CA SER A 67 1.58 -5.16 0.76
C SER A 67 0.98 -6.55 0.74
N PRO A 68 1.72 -7.58 1.17
CA PRO A 68 1.05 -8.80 1.60
C PRO A 68 0.23 -8.53 2.87
N VAL A 69 -0.82 -9.34 3.05
CA VAL A 69 -1.63 -9.31 4.27
C VAL A 69 -1.07 -10.30 5.27
N TYR A 70 -0.59 -9.79 6.38
CA TYR A 70 -0.08 -10.55 7.52
C TYR A 70 -0.99 -10.34 8.73
N LEU A 71 -1.50 -11.44 9.30
CA LEU A 71 -2.36 -11.43 10.49
C LEU A 71 -3.60 -10.51 10.35
N GLY A 72 -4.16 -10.41 9.14
CA GLY A 72 -5.35 -9.60 8.87
C GLY A 72 -5.07 -8.10 8.65
N SER A 73 -3.81 -7.71 8.46
CA SER A 73 -3.42 -6.33 8.18
C SER A 73 -2.28 -6.28 7.14
N VAL A 74 -1.90 -5.09 6.73
CA VAL A 74 -0.65 -4.87 5.99
C VAL A 74 0.56 -5.27 6.83
N THR A 75 1.73 -5.39 6.21
CA THR A 75 2.97 -5.66 6.97
C THR A 75 3.29 -4.52 7.94
N GLY A 76 4.07 -4.81 8.98
CA GLY A 76 4.52 -3.82 9.96
C GLY A 76 5.24 -2.64 9.30
N GLU A 77 6.10 -2.91 8.29
CA GLU A 77 6.80 -1.87 7.53
C GLU A 77 5.82 -0.98 6.74
N MET A 78 4.81 -1.57 6.11
CA MET A 78 3.79 -0.78 5.41
C MET A 78 2.96 0.03 6.40
N GLN A 79 2.59 -0.52 7.55
CA GLN A 79 1.87 0.22 8.59
C GLN A 79 2.69 1.40 9.12
N SER A 80 3.96 1.17 9.43
CA SER A 80 4.91 2.20 9.89
C SER A 80 5.08 3.32 8.84
N PHE A 81 5.12 2.94 7.56
CA PHE A 81 5.15 3.89 6.45
C PHE A 81 3.86 4.70 6.38
N LEU A 82 2.68 4.06 6.42
CA LEU A 82 1.38 4.74 6.36
C LEU A 82 1.19 5.75 7.50
N GLU A 83 1.61 5.42 8.71
CA GLU A 83 1.57 6.34 9.85
C GLU A 83 2.34 7.62 9.55
N ARG A 84 3.54 7.50 9.02
CA ARG A 84 4.43 8.64 8.75
C ARG A 84 4.11 9.36 7.45
N LEU A 85 3.46 8.69 6.51
CA LEU A 85 2.97 9.28 5.28
C LEU A 85 1.69 10.10 5.50
N ILE A 86 0.74 9.53 6.22
CA ILE A 86 -0.64 10.07 6.30
C ILE A 86 -0.78 11.05 7.46
N PHE A 87 -0.33 10.67 8.66
CA PHE A 87 -0.59 11.45 9.86
C PHE A 87 -0.12 12.90 9.77
N PRO A 88 1.04 13.26 9.21
CA PRO A 88 1.46 14.65 9.09
C PRO A 88 0.47 15.55 8.36
N TYR A 89 -0.21 15.01 7.35
CA TYR A 89 -1.14 15.77 6.50
C TYR A 89 -2.55 15.89 7.07
N LEU A 90 -2.96 15.06 8.02
CA LEU A 90 -4.29 15.13 8.63
C LEU A 90 -4.42 16.37 9.51
N THR A 91 -5.55 17.09 9.42
CA THR A 91 -5.89 18.16 10.37
C THR A 91 -6.85 17.66 11.44
N TYR A 92 -6.85 18.30 12.61
CA TYR A 92 -7.84 18.06 13.67
C TYR A 92 -8.98 19.08 13.57
N THR A 93 -9.49 19.28 12.37
CA THR A 93 -10.64 20.14 12.08
C THR A 93 -11.91 19.34 11.95
N ASP A 94 -13.06 19.98 12.06
CA ASP A 94 -14.38 19.41 11.79
C ASP A 94 -15.03 20.22 10.66
N PRO A 95 -15.25 19.64 9.47
CA PRO A 95 -14.82 18.29 9.05
C PRO A 95 -13.29 18.14 8.96
N PRO A 96 -12.78 16.88 9.00
CA PRO A 96 -11.36 16.60 8.78
C PRO A 96 -10.89 17.09 7.41
N ALA A 97 -9.68 17.64 7.35
CA ALA A 97 -9.07 18.14 6.12
C ALA A 97 -7.63 17.65 5.97
N THR A 98 -7.00 18.00 4.86
CA THR A 98 -5.62 17.64 4.56
C THR A 98 -4.72 18.84 4.34
N LEU A 99 -3.46 18.73 4.77
CA LEU A 99 -2.37 19.65 4.45
C LEU A 99 -1.59 19.20 3.20
N PHE A 100 -1.97 18.09 2.56
CA PHE A 100 -1.28 17.65 1.35
C PHE A 100 -1.50 18.66 0.21
N PRO A 101 -0.44 19.08 -0.51
CA PRO A 101 -0.49 20.29 -1.33
C PRO A 101 -1.32 20.17 -2.62
N LYS A 102 -1.64 18.95 -3.05
CA LYS A 102 -2.39 18.68 -4.29
C LYS A 102 -3.21 17.41 -4.18
N LYS A 103 -4.12 17.18 -5.12
CA LYS A 103 -4.78 15.88 -5.26
C LYS A 103 -3.96 14.99 -6.18
N ILE A 104 -3.75 13.75 -5.77
CA ILE A 104 -3.14 12.69 -6.58
C ILE A 104 -4.00 11.44 -6.53
N ARG A 105 -3.84 10.56 -7.51
CA ARG A 105 -4.51 9.26 -7.49
C ARG A 105 -3.68 8.27 -6.71
N THR A 106 -4.34 7.47 -5.87
CA THR A 106 -3.66 6.41 -5.15
C THR A 106 -4.22 5.04 -5.52
N GLY A 107 -3.37 4.03 -5.46
CA GLY A 107 -3.73 2.63 -5.61
C GLY A 107 -3.14 1.80 -4.48
N PHE A 108 -3.88 0.77 -4.02
CA PHE A 108 -3.36 -0.18 -3.06
C PHE A 108 -3.57 -1.60 -3.56
N ILE A 109 -2.50 -2.38 -3.64
CA ILE A 109 -2.52 -3.79 -4.02
C ILE A 109 -2.26 -4.63 -2.78
N TYR A 110 -3.23 -5.45 -2.41
CA TYR A 110 -3.13 -6.43 -1.32
C TYR A 110 -2.94 -7.83 -1.89
N THR A 111 -2.04 -8.60 -1.32
CA THR A 111 -1.85 -10.01 -1.68
C THR A 111 -1.96 -10.89 -0.45
N MET A 112 -2.53 -12.07 -0.58
CA MET A 112 -2.60 -13.04 0.54
C MET A 112 -2.64 -14.48 0.10
N GLY A 113 -2.12 -15.36 0.95
CA GLY A 113 -2.16 -16.81 0.75
C GLY A 113 -3.53 -17.45 1.02
N ALA A 114 -4.47 -16.73 1.65
CA ALA A 114 -5.85 -17.18 1.86
C ALA A 114 -6.69 -16.97 0.60
N GLY A 115 -7.63 -17.88 0.33
CA GLY A 115 -8.65 -17.69 -0.70
C GLY A 115 -9.67 -16.63 -0.27
N GLU A 116 -10.37 -16.01 -1.23
CA GLU A 116 -11.28 -14.89 -1.02
C GLU A 116 -12.37 -15.18 0.02
N GLU A 117 -13.03 -16.34 -0.09
CA GLU A 117 -14.08 -16.74 0.86
C GLU A 117 -13.54 -16.85 2.30
N ALA A 118 -12.37 -17.49 2.48
CA ALA A 118 -11.75 -17.62 3.78
C ALA A 118 -11.25 -16.26 4.33
N ALA A 119 -10.85 -15.35 3.45
CA ALA A 119 -10.45 -14.00 3.83
C ALA A 119 -11.64 -13.21 4.37
N ARG A 120 -12.79 -13.26 3.70
CA ARG A 120 -14.03 -12.61 4.12
C ARG A 120 -14.56 -13.17 5.45
N GLN A 121 -14.65 -14.51 5.56
CA GLN A 121 -15.13 -15.18 6.80
C GLN A 121 -14.28 -14.82 8.03
N ARG A 122 -13.00 -14.52 7.85
CA ARG A 122 -12.06 -14.20 8.93
C ARG A 122 -11.76 -12.71 9.06
N SER A 123 -12.50 -11.87 8.36
CA SER A 123 -12.32 -10.42 8.36
C SER A 123 -10.87 -9.98 8.06
N MET A 124 -10.17 -10.71 7.17
CA MET A 124 -8.79 -10.38 6.81
C MET A 124 -8.66 -9.08 6.00
N GLU A 125 -9.77 -8.53 5.56
CA GLU A 125 -9.86 -7.26 4.82
C GLU A 125 -10.28 -6.09 5.72
N ALA A 126 -10.46 -6.33 7.03
CA ALA A 126 -11.12 -5.39 7.95
C ALA A 126 -10.43 -4.01 8.04
N ASN A 127 -9.11 -3.95 7.79
CA ASN A 127 -8.36 -2.69 7.86
C ASN A 127 -8.34 -1.91 6.54
N SER A 128 -8.72 -2.52 5.41
CA SER A 128 -8.65 -1.83 4.12
C SER A 128 -9.60 -0.65 3.99
N PRO A 129 -10.84 -0.67 4.52
CA PRO A 129 -11.72 0.51 4.48
C PRO A 129 -11.11 1.73 5.18
N ALA A 130 -10.39 1.53 6.29
CA ALA A 130 -9.72 2.61 6.99
C ALA A 130 -8.54 3.17 6.17
N HIS A 131 -7.72 2.30 5.58
CA HIS A 131 -6.64 2.72 4.70
C HIS A 131 -7.18 3.50 3.49
N ARG A 132 -8.22 2.97 2.85
CA ARG A 132 -8.87 3.62 1.71
C ARG A 132 -9.41 4.99 2.09
N PHE A 133 -10.17 5.09 3.17
CA PHE A 133 -10.71 6.37 3.66
C PHE A 133 -9.61 7.40 3.90
N LEU A 134 -8.51 7.01 4.55
CA LEU A 134 -7.40 7.90 4.84
C LEU A 134 -6.66 8.35 3.57
N LEU A 135 -6.48 7.45 2.61
CA LEU A 135 -5.88 7.78 1.31
C LEU A 135 -6.78 8.73 0.51
N GLU A 136 -8.09 8.50 0.50
CA GLU A 136 -9.07 9.39 -0.15
C GLU A 136 -9.09 10.77 0.51
N LEU A 137 -9.08 10.83 1.83
CA LEU A 137 -9.07 12.08 2.59
C LEU A 137 -7.80 12.91 2.32
N VAL A 138 -6.63 12.25 2.36
CA VAL A 138 -5.36 12.96 2.23
C VAL A 138 -5.05 13.29 0.78
N PHE A 139 -5.23 12.35 -0.14
CA PHE A 139 -4.75 12.44 -1.52
C PHE A 139 -5.85 12.71 -2.56
N GLY A 140 -7.11 12.44 -2.22
CA GLY A 140 -8.27 12.77 -3.07
C GLY A 140 -8.84 11.60 -3.87
N GLY A 141 -8.21 10.43 -3.89
CA GLY A 141 -8.77 9.23 -4.54
C GLY A 141 -7.96 7.99 -4.21
N ALA A 142 -8.65 6.86 -4.03
CA ALA A 142 -8.02 5.56 -3.76
C ALA A 142 -8.71 4.44 -4.54
N ARG A 143 -7.93 3.56 -5.13
CA ARG A 143 -8.37 2.32 -5.78
C ARG A 143 -7.70 1.13 -5.11
N GLU A 144 -8.37 0.00 -5.05
CA GLU A 144 -7.85 -1.21 -4.44
C GLU A 144 -7.86 -2.39 -5.41
N LEU A 145 -6.87 -3.24 -5.27
CA LEU A 145 -6.79 -4.54 -5.93
C LEU A 145 -6.40 -5.60 -4.92
N TRP A 146 -7.20 -6.66 -4.86
CA TRP A 146 -6.95 -7.84 -4.05
C TRP A 146 -6.54 -9.01 -4.93
N SER A 147 -5.43 -9.66 -4.58
CA SER A 147 -4.96 -10.92 -5.16
C SER A 147 -4.95 -11.98 -4.07
N TYR A 148 -5.94 -12.85 -4.09
CA TYR A 148 -6.14 -13.92 -3.12
C TYR A 148 -5.45 -15.20 -3.53
N ASP A 149 -5.26 -16.10 -2.58
CA ASP A 149 -4.76 -17.45 -2.80
C ASP A 149 -3.43 -17.49 -3.57
N THR A 150 -2.58 -16.47 -3.31
CA THR A 150 -1.26 -16.36 -3.95
C THR A 150 -0.30 -17.40 -3.40
N TYR A 151 0.79 -17.68 -4.12
CA TYR A 151 1.89 -18.48 -3.59
C TYR A 151 2.51 -17.79 -2.38
N GLN A 152 2.77 -18.60 -1.35
CA GLN A 152 3.46 -18.18 -0.14
C GLN A 152 4.85 -18.80 -0.06
N PHE A 153 5.05 -19.98 -0.66
CA PHE A 153 6.30 -20.71 -0.70
C PHE A 153 6.65 -21.07 -2.14
N GLU A 154 7.93 -21.07 -2.47
CA GLU A 154 8.41 -21.52 -3.75
C GLU A 154 8.20 -23.03 -3.92
N ASP A 155 8.42 -23.79 -2.84
CA ASP A 155 8.26 -25.23 -2.78
C ASP A 155 7.48 -25.65 -1.53
N TYR A 156 6.24 -26.02 -1.71
CA TYR A 156 5.35 -26.50 -0.63
C TYR A 156 5.79 -27.83 -0.02
N GLY A 157 6.60 -28.63 -0.70
CA GLY A 157 7.16 -29.86 -0.18
C GLY A 157 8.22 -29.65 0.91
N LYS A 158 8.82 -28.48 0.97
CA LYS A 158 9.83 -28.10 1.98
C LYS A 158 9.24 -27.47 3.23
N VAL A 159 7.95 -27.22 3.28
CA VAL A 159 7.30 -26.53 4.40
C VAL A 159 6.16 -27.40 4.94
N TYR A 160 6.11 -27.57 6.27
CA TYR A 160 4.97 -28.21 6.89
C TYR A 160 3.76 -27.29 6.84
N ALA A 161 2.97 -27.44 5.79
CA ALA A 161 1.81 -26.59 5.50
C ALA A 161 0.60 -27.42 5.02
N PRO A 162 0.10 -28.40 5.83
CA PRO A 162 -0.93 -29.34 5.40
C PRO A 162 -2.28 -28.68 5.05
N ARG A 163 -2.46 -27.44 5.44
CA ARG A 163 -3.64 -26.64 5.09
C ARG A 163 -3.70 -26.29 3.61
N PHE A 164 -2.56 -26.24 2.93
CA PHE A 164 -2.48 -25.83 1.54
C PHE A 164 -2.35 -27.05 0.64
N ASP A 165 -3.17 -27.12 -0.40
CA ASP A 165 -3.04 -28.08 -1.48
C ASP A 165 -2.11 -27.49 -2.56
N PRO A 166 -0.90 -28.05 -2.75
CA PRO A 166 0.05 -27.54 -3.73
C PRO A 166 -0.48 -27.54 -5.16
N GLY A 167 -1.29 -28.56 -5.51
CA GLY A 167 -1.90 -28.69 -6.84
C GLY A 167 -2.94 -27.61 -7.10
N LYS A 168 -3.76 -27.25 -6.10
CA LYS A 168 -4.68 -26.11 -6.19
C LYS A 168 -3.92 -24.79 -6.33
N LYS A 169 -2.88 -24.61 -5.54
CA LYS A 169 -2.01 -23.42 -5.64
C LYS A 169 -1.38 -23.27 -7.01
N ALA A 170 -0.86 -24.37 -7.58
CA ALA A 170 -0.27 -24.38 -8.92
C ALA A 170 -1.31 -24.01 -9.99
N ARG A 171 -2.50 -24.60 -9.96
CA ARG A 171 -3.59 -24.25 -10.88
C ARG A 171 -3.98 -22.78 -10.77
N ARG A 172 -4.22 -22.28 -9.57
CA ARG A 172 -4.54 -20.87 -9.35
C ARG A 172 -3.46 -19.95 -9.90
N ARG A 173 -2.19 -20.31 -9.71
CA ARG A 173 -1.06 -19.55 -10.25
C ARG A 173 -1.04 -19.53 -11.79
N ALA A 174 -1.39 -20.64 -12.41
CA ALA A 174 -1.39 -20.75 -13.86
C ALA A 174 -2.62 -20.10 -14.52
N GLU A 175 -3.80 -20.24 -13.92
CA GLU A 175 -5.07 -19.90 -14.54
C GLU A 175 -5.64 -18.55 -14.10
N VAL A 176 -5.46 -18.16 -12.83
CA VAL A 176 -6.09 -16.96 -12.24
C VAL A 176 -5.10 -15.82 -12.04
N PHE A 177 -3.89 -16.10 -11.57
CA PHE A 177 -2.90 -15.06 -11.30
C PHE A 177 -2.51 -14.19 -12.52
N PRO A 178 -2.51 -14.70 -13.78
CA PRO A 178 -2.35 -13.84 -14.94
C PRO A 178 -3.42 -12.75 -15.05
N GLU A 179 -4.66 -13.04 -14.65
CA GLU A 179 -5.74 -12.06 -14.61
C GLU A 179 -5.53 -11.02 -13.50
N ASP A 180 -5.04 -11.42 -12.31
CA ASP A 180 -4.65 -10.47 -11.28
C ASP A 180 -3.52 -9.54 -11.79
N CYS A 181 -2.58 -10.07 -12.56
CA CYS A 181 -1.53 -9.29 -13.20
C CYS A 181 -2.09 -8.30 -14.23
N ARG A 182 -3.09 -8.70 -15.04
CA ARG A 182 -3.79 -7.82 -15.99
C ARG A 182 -4.51 -6.70 -15.24
N ARG A 183 -5.28 -7.03 -14.20
CA ARG A 183 -5.97 -6.04 -13.35
C ARG A 183 -4.97 -5.08 -12.68
N ALA A 184 -3.82 -5.57 -12.25
CA ALA A 184 -2.77 -4.72 -11.70
C ALA A 184 -2.22 -3.74 -12.76
N PHE A 185 -1.99 -4.21 -13.99
CA PHE A 185 -1.59 -3.36 -15.10
C PHE A 185 -2.64 -2.26 -15.36
N GLU A 186 -3.92 -2.62 -15.43
CA GLU A 186 -5.01 -1.68 -15.63
C GLU A 186 -5.14 -0.67 -14.47
N LEU A 187 -4.96 -1.13 -13.24
CA LEU A 187 -4.91 -0.23 -12.08
C LEU A 187 -3.82 0.83 -12.26
N GLY A 188 -2.60 0.41 -12.59
CA GLY A 188 -1.48 1.34 -12.81
C GLY A 188 -1.72 2.30 -13.96
N ALA A 189 -2.20 1.81 -15.11
CA ALA A 189 -2.57 2.65 -16.24
C ALA A 189 -3.66 3.69 -15.87
N GLY A 190 -4.63 3.28 -15.05
CA GLY A 190 -5.71 4.16 -14.59
C GLY A 190 -5.29 5.19 -13.52
N LEU A 191 -4.09 5.11 -12.96
CA LEU A 191 -3.56 6.14 -12.07
C LEU A 191 -2.94 7.32 -12.84
N VAL A 192 -2.61 7.13 -14.12
CA VAL A 192 -1.95 8.16 -14.97
C VAL A 192 -2.95 8.92 -15.84
N SER A 193 -4.14 8.38 -16.07
CA SER A 193 -5.16 8.95 -16.97
C SER A 193 -6.03 10.03 -16.33
#